data_561882fb7941f5334bced325083ddde3
#
_entry.id   561882fb7941f5334bced325083ddde3
#
_cell.length_a   1.000
_cell.length_b   1.000
_cell.length_c   1.000
_cell.angle_alpha   90.00
_cell.angle_beta   90.00
_cell.angle_gamma   90.00
#
_symmetry.space_group_name_H-M   'P 1'
#
loop_
_entity.id
_entity.type
_entity.pdbx_description
1 polymer ?
#
loop_
_entity_poly.entity_id
_entity_poly.type
_entity_poly.pdbx_seq_one_letter_code
_entity_poly.pdbx_strand_id
1 'polypeptide(L)'
;MSGNSFGKLFTLTSAGESHGEALLGIVDGCPPGMKLTEEDLQGDLDLRKPGSSRHTTQRRESDAIKIVSGTFEGVTTGTPIGLLIENTDQRPRDYTNIANSFRPGHADFTYQQKYGLRDYRGGGRSSARETAIRVAAGGIAKKYLNEKYGIEIHGYLSQLGPITFDNFDWAEVHNNPFFCPDSSKVPELEKYMDLSLIHI
;
A
#
# COMPACT_ATOMS: atom_id res chain seq x y z
N MET A 1 -2.17 12.06 -19.68
CA MET A 1 -1.52 10.82 -19.21
C MET A 1 -2.46 10.16 -18.22
N SER A 2 -2.63 8.85 -18.31
CA SER A 2 -3.39 8.11 -17.29
C SER A 2 -2.54 8.05 -16.03
N GLY A 3 -3.06 8.41 -14.86
CA GLY A 3 -2.31 8.37 -13.59
C GLY A 3 -2.12 6.95 -13.01
N ASN A 4 -2.37 5.89 -13.80
CA ASN A 4 -2.33 4.49 -13.36
C ASN A 4 -1.01 3.79 -13.67
N SER A 5 -0.15 4.41 -14.47
CA SER A 5 1.19 3.91 -14.80
C SER A 5 2.26 4.87 -14.28
N PHE A 6 3.34 4.33 -13.74
CA PHE A 6 4.39 5.09 -13.09
C PHE A 6 5.74 4.37 -13.29
N GLY A 7 6.82 5.15 -13.35
CA GLY A 7 8.17 4.67 -13.64
C GLY A 7 8.61 4.92 -15.08
N LYS A 8 9.87 4.57 -15.40
CA LYS A 8 10.45 4.69 -16.75
C LYS A 8 11.11 3.40 -17.21
N LEU A 9 12.14 2.94 -16.50
CA LEU A 9 12.86 1.68 -16.81
C LEU A 9 12.21 0.50 -16.11
N PHE A 10 11.82 0.69 -14.86
CA PHE A 10 10.98 -0.20 -14.08
C PHE A 10 9.63 0.49 -13.94
N THR A 11 8.59 -0.10 -14.47
CA THR A 11 7.26 0.52 -14.53
C THR A 11 6.23 -0.34 -13.83
N LEU A 12 5.26 0.31 -13.20
CA LEU A 12 4.07 -0.34 -12.67
C LEU A 12 2.85 0.28 -13.32
N THR A 13 1.97 -0.56 -13.86
CA THR A 13 0.59 -0.20 -14.20
C THR A 13 -0.35 -0.90 -13.22
N SER A 14 -1.17 -0.12 -12.48
CA SER A 14 -2.09 -0.65 -11.48
C SER A 14 -3.55 -0.53 -11.92
N ALA A 15 -4.37 -1.49 -11.50
CA ALA A 15 -5.81 -1.55 -11.75
C ALA A 15 -6.55 -2.15 -10.54
N GLY A 16 -7.88 -2.15 -10.59
CA GLY A 16 -8.74 -2.66 -9.52
C GLY A 16 -9.21 -1.57 -8.55
N GLU A 17 -10.37 -1.77 -7.97
CA GLU A 17 -11.06 -0.86 -7.06
C GLU A 17 -11.05 -1.40 -5.64
N SER A 18 -11.16 -0.49 -4.65
CA SER A 18 -11.12 -0.83 -3.22
C SER A 18 -12.15 -1.89 -2.80
N HIS A 19 -13.35 -1.85 -3.40
CA HIS A 19 -14.45 -2.79 -3.14
C HIS A 19 -14.82 -3.56 -4.42
N GLY A 20 -13.90 -3.66 -5.39
CA GLY A 20 -13.96 -4.60 -6.51
C GLY A 20 -13.43 -5.98 -6.08
N GLU A 21 -13.31 -6.89 -7.03
CA GLU A 21 -12.88 -8.27 -6.78
C GLU A 21 -11.43 -8.36 -6.34
N ALA A 22 -10.54 -7.58 -6.99
CA ALA A 22 -9.10 -7.64 -6.76
C ALA A 22 -8.40 -6.34 -7.11
N LEU A 23 -7.16 -6.22 -6.63
CA LEU A 23 -6.16 -5.28 -7.13
C LEU A 23 -5.21 -6.02 -8.06
N LEU A 24 -4.84 -5.37 -9.14
CA LEU A 24 -3.97 -5.89 -10.19
C LEU A 24 -2.77 -4.96 -10.40
N GLY A 25 -1.62 -5.53 -10.66
CA GLY A 25 -0.41 -4.81 -11.06
C GLY A 25 0.30 -5.51 -12.18
N ILE A 26 0.81 -4.74 -13.13
CA ILE A 26 1.76 -5.24 -14.13
C ILE A 26 3.05 -4.46 -13.93
N VAL A 27 4.10 -5.19 -13.55
CA VAL A 27 5.46 -4.66 -13.45
C VAL A 27 6.22 -5.04 -14.70
N ASP A 28 6.76 -4.04 -15.40
CA ASP A 28 7.61 -4.24 -16.58
C ASP A 28 8.99 -3.64 -16.36
N GLY A 29 10.01 -4.19 -17.03
CA GLY A 29 11.39 -3.76 -16.91
C GLY A 29 12.14 -4.39 -15.72
N CYS A 30 11.59 -5.43 -15.07
CA CYS A 30 12.36 -6.22 -14.11
C CYS A 30 13.37 -7.10 -14.86
N PRO A 31 14.67 -7.06 -14.53
CA PRO A 31 15.67 -7.92 -15.17
C PRO A 31 15.40 -9.41 -14.96
N PRO A 32 15.78 -10.28 -15.92
CA PRO A 32 15.68 -11.72 -15.75
C PRO A 32 16.73 -12.26 -14.76
N GLY A 33 16.47 -13.46 -14.23
CA GLY A 33 17.46 -14.22 -13.44
C GLY A 33 17.43 -13.93 -11.93
N MET A 34 16.53 -13.09 -11.43
CA MET A 34 16.34 -12.87 -9.99
C MET A 34 15.38 -13.93 -9.44
N LYS A 35 15.72 -14.56 -8.30
CA LYS A 35 14.77 -15.39 -7.56
C LYS A 35 13.65 -14.50 -7.03
N LEU A 36 12.40 -14.91 -7.25
CA LEU A 36 11.24 -14.14 -6.82
C LEU A 36 10.07 -15.07 -6.50
N THR A 37 9.60 -14.98 -5.26
CA THR A 37 8.43 -15.69 -4.77
C THR A 37 7.46 -14.71 -4.09
N GLU A 38 6.26 -15.15 -3.78
CA GLU A 38 5.27 -14.38 -3.04
C GLU A 38 5.77 -13.99 -1.64
N GLU A 39 6.53 -14.86 -0.98
CA GLU A 39 7.10 -14.63 0.35
C GLU A 39 8.05 -13.42 0.36
N ASP A 40 8.79 -13.19 -0.72
CA ASP A 40 9.67 -12.03 -0.86
C ASP A 40 8.91 -10.69 -0.79
N LEU A 41 7.63 -10.69 -1.14
CA LEU A 41 6.78 -9.50 -1.23
C LEU A 41 5.82 -9.38 -0.03
N GLN A 42 5.46 -10.51 0.57
CA GLN A 42 4.44 -10.56 1.62
C GLN A 42 4.85 -9.77 2.86
N GLY A 43 6.12 -9.75 3.22
CA GLY A 43 6.61 -9.02 4.39
C GLY A 43 6.31 -7.52 4.34
N ASP A 44 6.54 -6.86 3.21
CA ASP A 44 6.22 -5.43 3.02
C ASP A 44 4.69 -5.20 3.02
N LEU A 45 3.92 -6.13 2.47
CA LEU A 45 2.46 -6.06 2.49
C LEU A 45 1.89 -6.24 3.90
N ASP A 46 2.48 -7.11 4.71
CA ASP A 46 2.08 -7.32 6.10
C ASP A 46 2.32 -6.08 6.97
N LEU A 47 3.38 -5.33 6.72
CA LEU A 47 3.62 -4.05 7.38
C LEU A 47 2.58 -2.98 6.95
N ARG A 48 2.14 -3.01 5.70
CA ARG A 48 1.19 -2.05 5.14
C ARG A 48 -0.27 -2.37 5.45
N LYS A 49 -0.64 -3.63 5.59
CA LYS A 49 -2.06 -4.07 5.65
C LYS A 49 -2.87 -3.35 6.73
N PRO A 50 -4.19 -3.11 6.49
CA PRO A 50 -5.07 -2.52 7.48
C PRO A 50 -5.27 -3.44 8.68
N GLY A 51 -5.63 -2.85 9.85
CA GLY A 51 -5.90 -3.63 11.06
C GLY A 51 -4.66 -4.09 11.82
N SER A 52 -3.48 -3.57 11.51
CA SER A 52 -2.21 -3.86 12.20
C SER A 52 -2.12 -3.24 13.60
N SER A 53 -2.90 -2.19 13.88
CA SER A 53 -2.96 -1.54 15.19
C SER A 53 -4.36 -1.02 15.51
N ARG A 54 -4.61 -0.65 16.80
CA ARG A 54 -5.87 -0.03 17.23
C ARG A 54 -6.14 1.34 16.60
N HIS A 55 -5.11 1.98 16.05
CA HIS A 55 -5.17 3.29 15.41
C HIS A 55 -5.45 3.22 13.90
N THR A 56 -5.57 2.02 13.34
CA THR A 56 -5.86 1.79 11.92
C THR A 56 -7.31 1.37 11.70
N THR A 57 -7.73 1.33 10.43
CA THR A 57 -9.09 0.90 10.06
C THR A 57 -9.43 -0.50 10.57
N GLN A 58 -10.72 -0.74 10.85
CA GLN A 58 -11.26 -2.04 11.26
C GLN A 58 -11.30 -3.08 10.13
N ARG A 59 -11.08 -2.67 8.87
CA ARG A 59 -11.04 -3.59 7.72
C ARG A 59 -9.90 -4.58 7.89
N ARG A 60 -10.18 -5.85 7.62
CA ARG A 60 -9.20 -6.93 7.72
C ARG A 60 -8.98 -7.55 6.34
N GLU A 61 -7.82 -7.32 5.77
CA GLU A 61 -7.39 -7.93 4.52
C GLU A 61 -6.13 -8.74 4.75
N SER A 62 -6.04 -9.90 4.14
CA SER A 62 -4.82 -10.71 4.18
C SER A 62 -3.70 -10.09 3.35
N ASP A 63 -4.07 -9.31 2.33
CA ASP A 63 -3.18 -8.79 1.29
C ASP A 63 -2.28 -9.89 0.69
N ALA A 64 -2.81 -11.13 0.63
CA ALA A 64 -2.09 -12.25 0.06
C ALA A 64 -1.79 -11.99 -1.41
N ILE A 65 -0.51 -11.83 -1.71
CA ILE A 65 -0.04 -11.55 -3.07
C ILE A 65 0.05 -12.86 -3.87
N LYS A 66 -0.31 -12.77 -5.15
CA LYS A 66 -0.10 -13.84 -6.14
C LYS A 66 0.71 -13.29 -7.30
N ILE A 67 1.75 -14.00 -7.70
CA ILE A 67 2.52 -13.75 -8.92
C ILE A 67 1.92 -14.64 -10.00
N VAL A 68 1.26 -14.01 -11.00
CA VAL A 68 0.50 -14.75 -12.02
C VAL A 68 1.23 -14.85 -13.38
N SER A 69 2.32 -14.13 -13.55
CA SER A 69 3.20 -14.19 -14.73
C SER A 69 4.57 -13.56 -14.46
N GLY A 70 5.50 -13.70 -15.42
CA GLY A 70 6.83 -13.07 -15.37
C GLY A 70 7.85 -13.84 -14.57
N THR A 71 7.50 -15.03 -14.05
CA THR A 71 8.43 -15.97 -13.38
C THR A 71 8.31 -17.36 -13.99
N PHE A 72 9.41 -18.10 -13.98
CA PHE A 72 9.46 -19.51 -14.34
C PHE A 72 10.37 -20.23 -13.32
N GLU A 73 9.88 -21.29 -12.70
CA GLU A 73 10.58 -22.03 -11.62
C GLU A 73 11.13 -21.12 -10.50
N GLY A 74 10.34 -20.09 -10.12
CA GLY A 74 10.71 -19.14 -9.07
C GLY A 74 11.78 -18.11 -9.46
N VAL A 75 12.03 -17.92 -10.77
CA VAL A 75 13.03 -16.97 -11.29
C VAL A 75 12.36 -16.02 -12.30
N THR A 76 12.67 -14.72 -12.23
CA THR A 76 12.17 -13.73 -13.19
C THR A 76 12.63 -14.01 -14.59
N THR A 77 11.73 -13.88 -15.57
CA THR A 77 12.02 -14.17 -16.99
C THR A 77 12.42 -12.94 -17.79
N GLY A 78 12.28 -11.72 -17.22
CA GLY A 78 12.46 -10.46 -17.95
C GLY A 78 11.19 -10.03 -18.71
N THR A 79 10.12 -10.82 -18.69
CA THR A 79 8.81 -10.46 -19.22
C THR A 79 7.96 -9.80 -18.13
N PRO A 80 6.82 -9.14 -18.46
CA PRO A 80 6.00 -8.48 -17.46
C PRO A 80 5.53 -9.40 -16.34
N ILE A 81 5.73 -8.95 -15.09
CA ILE A 81 5.32 -9.64 -13.88
C ILE A 81 3.89 -9.21 -13.55
N GLY A 82 2.97 -10.14 -13.59
CA GLY A 82 1.58 -9.94 -13.19
C GLY A 82 1.41 -10.18 -11.69
N LEU A 83 0.82 -9.21 -11.00
CA LEU A 83 0.53 -9.23 -9.57
C LEU A 83 -0.97 -9.16 -9.33
N LEU A 84 -1.47 -9.96 -8.38
CA LEU A 84 -2.87 -10.02 -8.00
C LEU A 84 -3.01 -10.04 -6.47
N ILE A 85 -3.88 -9.19 -5.92
CA ILE A 85 -4.32 -9.21 -4.52
C ILE A 85 -5.84 -9.24 -4.49
N GLU A 86 -6.43 -10.32 -4.00
CA GLU A 86 -7.90 -10.44 -3.87
C GLU A 86 -8.41 -9.57 -2.72
N ASN A 87 -9.58 -8.95 -2.89
CA ASN A 87 -10.28 -8.26 -1.82
C ASN A 87 -11.20 -9.24 -1.10
N THR A 88 -10.95 -9.51 0.18
CA THR A 88 -11.69 -10.51 0.96
C THR A 88 -12.69 -9.90 1.95
N ASP A 89 -12.46 -8.66 2.44
CA ASP A 89 -13.34 -7.94 3.36
C ASP A 89 -13.96 -6.69 2.71
N GLN A 90 -14.56 -6.88 1.54
CA GLN A 90 -15.28 -5.81 0.85
C GLN A 90 -16.72 -5.69 1.35
N ARG A 91 -17.19 -4.45 1.62
CA ARG A 91 -18.54 -4.16 2.10
C ARG A 91 -19.22 -3.06 1.25
N PRO A 92 -19.58 -3.35 0.00
CA PRO A 92 -20.12 -2.33 -0.92
C PRO A 92 -21.40 -1.67 -0.41
N ARG A 93 -22.21 -2.38 0.38
CA ARG A 93 -23.52 -1.90 0.91
C ARG A 93 -23.39 -0.73 1.87
N ASP A 94 -22.25 -0.61 2.57
CA ASP A 94 -22.01 0.45 3.56
C ASP A 94 -21.91 1.85 2.92
N TYR A 95 -21.76 1.91 1.59
CA TYR A 95 -21.56 3.16 0.83
C TYR A 95 -22.78 3.64 0.06
N THR A 96 -23.94 2.98 0.17
CA THR A 96 -25.16 3.33 -0.59
C THR A 96 -25.62 4.76 -0.31
N ASN A 97 -25.52 5.22 0.94
CA ASN A 97 -25.96 6.56 1.35
C ASN A 97 -25.17 7.70 0.71
N ILE A 98 -23.95 7.42 0.23
CA ILE A 98 -23.08 8.43 -0.39
C ILE A 98 -23.03 8.31 -1.92
N ALA A 99 -23.85 7.45 -2.51
CA ALA A 99 -23.90 7.26 -3.97
C ALA A 99 -24.18 8.59 -4.71
N ASN A 100 -25.06 9.43 -4.15
CA ASN A 100 -25.49 10.70 -4.74
C ASN A 100 -24.86 11.95 -4.10
N SER A 101 -23.83 11.79 -3.26
CA SER A 101 -23.15 12.91 -2.60
C SER A 101 -21.63 12.76 -2.69
N PHE A 102 -20.91 13.86 -2.60
CA PHE A 102 -19.45 13.86 -2.56
C PHE A 102 -18.95 14.03 -1.14
N ARG A 103 -18.07 13.15 -0.71
CA ARG A 103 -17.48 13.23 0.62
C ARG A 103 -16.41 14.32 0.68
N PRO A 104 -16.43 15.22 1.69
CA PRO A 104 -15.35 16.14 1.94
C PRO A 104 -14.03 15.39 2.20
N GLY A 105 -12.92 15.92 1.72
CA GLY A 105 -11.58 15.30 1.89
C GLY A 105 -11.33 14.04 1.07
N HIS A 106 -12.27 13.64 0.18
CA HIS A 106 -12.13 12.49 -0.72
C HIS A 106 -12.12 12.95 -2.19
N ALA A 107 -11.62 12.09 -3.09
CA ALA A 107 -11.54 12.40 -4.52
C ALA A 107 -12.85 12.14 -5.31
N ASP A 108 -14.00 12.08 -4.62
CA ASP A 108 -15.29 11.76 -5.22
C ASP A 108 -15.65 12.74 -6.34
N PHE A 109 -15.57 14.05 -6.05
CA PHE A 109 -15.89 15.12 -7.00
C PHE A 109 -14.91 15.12 -8.19
N THR A 110 -13.61 15.02 -7.91
CA THR A 110 -12.56 15.06 -8.95
C THR A 110 -12.66 13.89 -9.90
N TYR A 111 -12.96 12.67 -9.41
CA TYR A 111 -13.21 11.51 -10.25
C TYR A 111 -14.44 11.64 -11.11
N GLN A 112 -15.55 12.15 -10.54
CA GLN A 112 -16.77 12.43 -11.29
C GLN A 112 -16.52 13.46 -12.41
N GLN A 113 -15.76 14.53 -12.13
CA GLN A 113 -15.44 15.55 -13.13
C GLN A 113 -14.51 15.02 -14.22
N LYS A 114 -13.53 14.19 -13.86
CA LYS A 114 -12.53 13.68 -14.80
C LYS A 114 -13.07 12.59 -15.71
N TYR A 115 -13.89 11.68 -15.17
CA TYR A 115 -14.31 10.47 -15.87
C TYR A 115 -15.81 10.43 -16.21
N GLY A 116 -16.61 11.38 -15.69
CA GLY A 116 -18.07 11.38 -15.87
C GLY A 116 -18.80 10.34 -15.03
N LEU A 117 -18.06 9.45 -14.40
CA LEU A 117 -18.56 8.34 -13.57
C LEU A 117 -17.57 8.07 -12.44
N ARG A 118 -18.07 7.71 -11.28
CA ARG A 118 -17.24 7.23 -10.15
C ARG A 118 -17.80 5.95 -9.54
N ASP A 119 -16.95 5.09 -9.05
CA ASP A 119 -17.34 4.05 -8.11
C ASP A 119 -17.38 4.67 -6.71
N TYR A 120 -18.59 4.80 -6.13
CA TYR A 120 -18.77 5.37 -4.79
C TYR A 120 -18.38 4.40 -3.67
N ARG A 121 -18.22 3.12 -3.96
CA ARG A 121 -17.92 2.07 -3.00
C ARG A 121 -16.48 2.21 -2.49
N GLY A 122 -16.31 2.76 -1.29
CA GLY A 122 -14.99 2.95 -0.66
C GLY A 122 -14.01 3.86 -1.41
N GLY A 123 -14.51 4.64 -2.39
CA GLY A 123 -13.68 5.54 -3.21
C GLY A 123 -13.06 4.89 -4.46
N GLY A 124 -13.39 3.63 -4.75
CA GLY A 124 -12.93 2.95 -5.97
C GLY A 124 -11.40 2.97 -6.12
N ARG A 125 -10.91 3.47 -7.26
CA ARG A 125 -9.48 3.65 -7.56
C ARG A 125 -8.78 4.71 -6.71
N SER A 126 -9.50 5.70 -6.16
CA SER A 126 -8.90 6.75 -5.33
C SER A 126 -8.66 6.33 -3.88
N SER A 127 -9.05 5.13 -3.51
CA SER A 127 -8.83 4.57 -2.17
C SER A 127 -7.36 4.30 -1.90
N ALA A 128 -6.93 4.51 -0.64
CA ALA A 128 -5.59 4.12 -0.17
C ALA A 128 -5.31 2.61 -0.33
N ARG A 129 -6.35 1.79 -0.51
CA ARG A 129 -6.25 0.36 -0.80
C ARG A 129 -5.38 0.06 -2.04
N GLU A 130 -5.41 0.95 -3.03
CA GLU A 130 -4.61 0.84 -4.26
C GLU A 130 -3.09 0.78 -3.97
N THR A 131 -2.64 1.37 -2.87
CA THR A 131 -1.22 1.33 -2.50
C THR A 131 -0.70 -0.08 -2.20
N ALA A 132 -1.56 -1.08 -1.92
CA ALA A 132 -1.12 -2.46 -1.72
C ALA A 132 -0.36 -3.01 -2.93
N ILE A 133 -0.89 -2.78 -4.14
CA ILE A 133 -0.20 -3.27 -5.35
C ILE A 133 1.08 -2.48 -5.65
N ARG A 134 1.17 -1.21 -5.21
CA ARG A 134 2.41 -0.42 -5.31
C ARG A 134 3.48 -0.93 -4.36
N VAL A 135 3.09 -1.33 -3.15
CA VAL A 135 4.00 -1.93 -2.16
C VAL A 135 4.54 -3.25 -2.69
N ALA A 136 3.69 -4.11 -3.26
CA ALA A 136 4.13 -5.36 -3.87
C ALA A 136 5.17 -5.12 -5.01
N ALA A 137 4.89 -4.18 -5.92
CA ALA A 137 5.84 -3.81 -6.97
C ALA A 137 7.13 -3.19 -6.40
N GLY A 138 7.01 -2.39 -5.35
CA GLY A 138 8.14 -1.83 -4.61
C GLY A 138 9.02 -2.92 -3.99
N GLY A 139 8.43 -4.00 -3.48
CA GLY A 139 9.14 -5.17 -2.95
C GLY A 139 10.06 -5.82 -4.00
N ILE A 140 9.57 -5.96 -5.25
CA ILE A 140 10.40 -6.45 -6.37
C ILE A 140 11.60 -5.54 -6.60
N ALA A 141 11.38 -4.22 -6.63
CA ALA A 141 12.45 -3.24 -6.86
C ALA A 141 13.45 -3.21 -5.69
N LYS A 142 12.97 -3.25 -4.43
CA LYS A 142 13.82 -3.34 -3.23
C LYS A 142 14.72 -4.56 -3.28
N LYS A 143 14.14 -5.74 -3.57
CA LYS A 143 14.88 -6.99 -3.66
C LYS A 143 15.97 -6.91 -4.72
N TYR A 144 15.65 -6.42 -5.91
CA TYR A 144 16.63 -6.24 -6.98
C TYR A 144 17.79 -5.31 -6.58
N LEU A 145 17.46 -4.16 -6.00
CA LEU A 145 18.46 -3.16 -5.58
C LEU A 145 19.36 -3.70 -4.47
N ASN A 146 18.79 -4.45 -3.52
CA ASN A 146 19.55 -5.04 -2.44
C ASN A 146 20.49 -6.16 -2.96
N GLU A 147 19.95 -7.15 -3.70
CA GLU A 147 20.75 -8.28 -4.20
C GLU A 147 21.85 -7.85 -5.18
N LYS A 148 21.56 -6.86 -6.03
CA LYS A 148 22.50 -6.44 -7.08
C LYS A 148 23.53 -5.42 -6.61
N TYR A 149 23.14 -4.52 -5.70
CA TYR A 149 23.92 -3.34 -5.35
C TYR A 149 24.10 -3.12 -3.84
N GLY A 150 23.48 -3.94 -3.00
CA GLY A 150 23.48 -3.74 -1.54
C GLY A 150 22.74 -2.47 -1.10
N ILE A 151 21.84 -1.96 -1.93
CA ILE A 151 21.05 -0.76 -1.61
C ILE A 151 19.84 -1.15 -0.79
N GLU A 152 19.71 -0.54 0.37
CA GLU A 152 18.54 -0.67 1.25
C GLU A 152 17.65 0.56 1.18
N ILE A 153 16.34 0.36 1.25
CA ILE A 153 15.33 1.43 1.23
C ILE A 153 14.52 1.32 2.50
N HIS A 154 14.57 2.36 3.32
CA HIS A 154 13.89 2.45 4.59
C HIS A 154 12.87 3.60 4.59
N GLY A 155 11.80 3.45 5.36
CA GLY A 155 10.82 4.48 5.63
C GLY A 155 10.49 4.51 7.12
N TYR A 156 10.21 5.68 7.65
CA TYR A 156 9.87 5.87 9.05
C TYR A 156 8.90 7.05 9.25
N LEU A 157 8.22 7.08 10.37
CA LEU A 157 7.44 8.24 10.80
C LEU A 157 8.40 9.34 11.24
N SER A 158 8.43 10.46 10.53
CA SER A 158 9.30 11.60 10.87
C SER A 158 8.67 12.59 11.86
N GLN A 159 7.32 12.65 11.88
CA GLN A 159 6.56 13.53 12.75
C GLN A 159 5.11 13.10 12.82
N LEU A 160 4.46 13.26 13.98
CA LEU A 160 3.01 13.13 14.14
C LEU A 160 2.44 14.32 14.91
N GLY A 161 1.67 15.17 14.24
CA GLY A 161 1.21 16.44 14.82
C GLY A 161 2.40 17.30 15.25
N PRO A 162 2.46 17.75 16.52
CA PRO A 162 3.59 18.52 17.03
C PRO A 162 4.79 17.66 17.47
N ILE A 163 4.65 16.32 17.50
CA ILE A 163 5.66 15.41 18.06
C ILE A 163 6.69 15.10 16.99
N THR A 164 7.95 15.43 17.29
CA THR A 164 9.15 15.10 16.52
C THR A 164 10.06 14.17 17.31
N PHE A 165 11.08 13.61 16.68
CA PHE A 165 11.98 12.63 17.26
C PHE A 165 13.39 13.18 17.39
N ASP A 166 14.00 12.99 18.56
CA ASP A 166 15.35 13.44 18.88
C ASP A 166 16.36 12.30 18.70
N ASN A 167 15.92 11.06 18.90
CA ASN A 167 16.73 9.86 18.74
C ASN A 167 16.33 9.10 17.47
N PHE A 168 17.27 8.36 16.89
CA PHE A 168 17.06 7.64 15.66
C PHE A 168 17.71 6.26 15.70
N ASP A 169 16.88 5.22 15.70
CA ASP A 169 17.32 3.83 15.60
C ASP A 169 16.47 3.09 14.54
N TRP A 170 17.13 2.60 13.49
CA TRP A 170 16.46 1.82 12.45
C TRP A 170 15.84 0.51 12.97
N ALA A 171 16.44 -0.10 13.98
CA ALA A 171 15.92 -1.34 14.57
C ALA A 171 14.55 -1.12 15.25
N GLU A 172 14.29 0.10 15.77
CA GLU A 172 13.05 0.43 16.44
C GLU A 172 11.88 0.70 15.48
N VAL A 173 12.14 1.06 14.22
CA VAL A 173 11.11 1.47 13.26
C VAL A 173 10.03 0.39 13.07
N HIS A 174 10.40 -0.88 13.05
CA HIS A 174 9.46 -1.99 12.87
C HIS A 174 8.99 -2.63 14.20
N ASN A 175 9.46 -2.14 15.34
CA ASN A 175 9.14 -2.69 16.66
C ASN A 175 7.97 -1.98 17.34
N ASN A 176 7.35 -0.99 16.70
CA ASN A 176 6.22 -0.25 17.25
C ASN A 176 5.17 0.05 16.16
N PRO A 177 3.91 0.32 16.55
CA PRO A 177 2.81 0.48 15.59
C PRO A 177 2.83 1.79 14.79
N PHE A 178 3.76 2.70 15.09
CA PHE A 178 3.89 4.00 14.43
C PHE A 178 5.03 4.04 13.43
N PHE A 179 5.83 2.99 13.30
CA PHE A 179 7.09 3.04 12.55
C PHE A 179 8.00 4.19 13.01
N CYS A 180 7.99 4.44 14.31
CA CYS A 180 8.75 5.50 14.96
C CYS A 180 10.19 5.04 15.22
N PRO A 181 11.22 5.85 14.87
CA PRO A 181 12.62 5.50 15.13
C PRO A 181 13.06 5.76 16.58
N ASP A 182 12.20 6.39 17.39
CA ASP A 182 12.43 6.72 18.79
C ASP A 182 11.38 6.03 19.67
N SER A 183 11.74 4.87 20.22
CA SER A 183 10.83 4.07 21.07
C SER A 183 10.38 4.82 22.33
N SER A 184 11.17 5.77 22.83
CA SER A 184 10.82 6.58 24.00
C SER A 184 9.61 7.48 23.75
N LYS A 185 9.32 7.82 22.49
CA LYS A 185 8.21 8.68 22.07
C LYS A 185 6.90 7.91 21.85
N VAL A 186 6.93 6.60 21.78
CA VAL A 186 5.75 5.77 21.50
C VAL A 186 4.58 6.04 22.46
N PRO A 187 4.77 6.15 23.80
CA PRO A 187 3.67 6.47 24.71
C PRO A 187 3.04 7.86 24.45
N GLU A 188 3.85 8.84 24.03
CA GLU A 188 3.38 10.19 23.67
C GLU A 188 2.55 10.16 22.38
N LEU A 189 2.99 9.39 21.39
CA LEU A 189 2.26 9.18 20.13
C LEU A 189 0.91 8.49 20.37
N GLU A 190 0.86 7.46 21.21
CA GLU A 190 -0.38 6.76 21.58
C GLU A 190 -1.37 7.72 22.23
N LYS A 191 -0.92 8.50 23.21
CA LYS A 191 -1.75 9.50 23.88
C LYS A 191 -2.28 10.56 22.89
N TYR A 192 -1.44 11.01 21.98
CA TYR A 192 -1.84 11.99 20.96
C TYR A 192 -2.90 11.42 20.02
N MET A 193 -2.73 10.18 19.57
CA MET A 193 -3.71 9.50 18.72
C MET A 193 -5.04 9.25 19.45
N ASP A 194 -5.00 8.85 20.72
CA ASP A 194 -6.21 8.65 21.51
C ASP A 194 -7.02 9.95 21.64
N LEU A 195 -6.34 11.09 21.86
CA LEU A 195 -6.99 12.40 21.88
C LEU A 195 -7.59 12.78 20.50
N SER A 196 -6.87 12.48 19.41
CA SER A 196 -7.37 12.74 18.06
C SER A 196 -8.63 11.94 17.74
N LEU A 197 -8.69 10.68 18.16
CA LEU A 197 -9.87 9.80 17.96
C LEU A 197 -11.10 10.25 18.73
N ILE A 198 -10.93 10.93 19.87
CA ILE A 198 -12.07 11.50 20.66
C ILE A 198 -12.71 12.69 19.92
N HIS A 199 -11.94 13.40 19.10
CA HIS A 199 -12.40 14.60 18.39
C HIS A 199 -12.90 14.33 16.95
N ILE A 200 -12.78 13.10 16.47
CA ILE A 200 -13.30 12.65 15.17
C ILE A 200 -14.67 11.98 15.36
#